data_bdcfba78edd3737161133d48d10e0dd5
#
_entry.id   bdcfba78edd3737161133d48d10e0dd5
#
_cell.length_a   1.000
_cell.length_b   1.000
_cell.length_c   1.000
_cell.angle_alpha   90.00
_cell.angle_beta   90.00
_cell.angle_gamma   90.00
#
_symmetry.space_group_name_H-M   'P 1'
#
loop_
_entity.id
_entity.type
_entity.pdbx_description
1 polymer ?
#
loop_
_entity_poly.entity_id
_entity_poly.type
_entity_poly.pdbx_seq_one_letter_code
_entity_poly.pdbx_strand_id
1 'polypeptide(L)'
;ILSFPRLYGIRFLNIMKQKPSKEKRYINYHSYIIVNEHIQNVGGLFMCTCITQKSADQNFLMARTMDFSFELDPEMVNYPIKFSKIESPLKRHYAFMGLSKNIGGYLLADGVNEKGLSVAALYFEGYAQYQEENNDATNIGAHEVVQFILASCSNAEEAIQFFVTQNIIAVKLDYLGVVPPLHWIILDSTGESYIVELTKYGVEVHENKIGVLTNSPNYEWHLTNLRNYIGMDPHQVE
;
A
#
# COMPACT_ATOMS: atom_id res chain seq x y z
N ILE A 1 25.12 16.81 14.55
CA ILE A 1 24.92 17.10 13.10
C ILE A 1 25.70 16.03 12.36
N LEU A 2 25.05 14.95 11.99
CA LEU A 2 25.65 13.91 11.15
C LEU A 2 25.34 14.26 9.69
N SER A 3 26.35 14.59 8.92
CA SER A 3 26.25 14.78 7.48
C SER A 3 26.26 13.42 6.81
N PHE A 4 25.10 13.01 6.28
CA PHE A 4 25.04 11.85 5.38
C PHE A 4 25.45 12.26 3.97
N PRO A 5 26.19 11.42 3.23
CA PRO A 5 26.51 11.68 1.85
C PRO A 5 25.22 11.73 1.01
N ARG A 6 25.16 12.65 0.05
CA ARG A 6 24.06 12.77 -0.90
C ARG A 6 23.97 11.50 -1.74
N LEU A 7 23.03 10.64 -1.42
CA LEU A 7 22.51 9.67 -2.37
C LEU A 7 21.57 10.44 -3.32
N TYR A 8 21.90 10.42 -4.59
CA TYR A 8 21.12 11.05 -5.65
C TYR A 8 19.74 10.35 -5.69
N GLY A 9 18.67 11.13 -5.56
CA GLY A 9 17.30 10.69 -5.85
C GLY A 9 16.33 10.57 -4.67
N ILE A 10 16.80 10.61 -3.40
CA ILE A 10 15.90 10.48 -2.25
C ILE A 10 15.40 11.86 -1.80
N ARG A 11 14.13 12.15 -2.02
CA ARG A 11 13.45 13.29 -1.37
C ARG A 11 12.70 12.78 -0.14
N PHE A 12 13.20 13.16 1.04
CA PHE A 12 12.45 12.97 2.29
C PHE A 12 11.38 14.04 2.39
N LEU A 13 10.12 13.63 2.45
CA LEU A 13 9.03 14.53 2.81
C LEU A 13 8.93 14.57 4.34
N ASN A 14 9.46 15.62 4.96
CA ASN A 14 9.21 15.90 6.38
C ASN A 14 7.76 16.38 6.54
N ILE A 15 6.89 15.53 7.04
CA ILE A 15 5.56 15.96 7.47
C ILE A 15 5.73 16.78 8.74
N MET A 16 5.54 18.10 8.61
CA MET A 16 5.63 19.02 9.74
C MET A 16 4.62 18.64 10.83
N LYS A 17 5.11 18.45 12.06
CA LYS A 17 4.28 18.39 13.25
C LYS A 17 3.60 19.75 13.43
N GLN A 18 2.33 19.88 13.09
CA GLN A 18 1.55 21.05 13.49
C GLN A 18 1.25 20.96 14.99
N LYS A 19 1.57 22.04 15.72
CA LYS A 19 1.17 22.19 17.14
C LYS A 19 -0.35 22.18 17.26
N PRO A 20 -0.92 21.50 18.27
CA PRO A 20 -2.36 21.33 18.40
C PRO A 20 -3.06 22.62 18.83
N SER A 21 -4.12 22.98 18.14
CA SER A 21 -5.19 23.82 18.72
C SER A 21 -6.21 22.92 19.41
N LYS A 22 -6.79 23.40 20.53
CA LYS A 22 -7.47 22.63 21.59
C LYS A 22 -8.70 21.78 21.24
N GLU A 23 -9.02 21.52 19.96
CA GLU A 23 -10.23 20.75 19.57
C GLU A 23 -10.05 19.80 18.40
N LYS A 24 -8.85 19.31 18.11
CA LYS A 24 -8.67 18.33 17.03
C LYS A 24 -8.36 16.94 17.59
N ARG A 25 -9.24 15.97 17.31
CA ARG A 25 -8.94 14.54 17.49
C ARG A 25 -7.71 14.22 16.65
N TYR A 26 -6.67 13.75 17.31
CA TYR A 26 -5.41 13.40 16.64
C TYR A 26 -5.55 12.12 15.87
N ILE A 27 -5.12 12.14 14.61
CA ILE A 27 -4.71 10.95 13.90
C ILE A 27 -3.31 10.63 14.43
N ASN A 28 -3.12 9.45 15.05
CA ASN A 28 -1.79 8.96 15.38
C ASN A 28 -1.12 8.56 14.05
N TYR A 29 -0.32 9.48 13.51
CA TYR A 29 0.45 9.19 12.32
C TYR A 29 1.59 8.25 12.69
N HIS A 30 1.49 6.99 12.26
CA HIS A 30 2.69 6.21 12.06
C HIS A 30 3.45 6.85 10.90
N SER A 31 4.75 7.06 11.08
CA SER A 31 5.56 7.77 10.09
C SER A 31 5.49 7.03 8.74
N TYR A 32 5.02 7.70 7.73
CA TYR A 32 4.92 7.19 6.37
C TYR A 32 6.02 7.82 5.53
N ILE A 33 6.86 7.00 4.93
CA ILE A 33 7.96 7.46 4.07
C ILE A 33 7.70 6.94 2.65
N ILE A 34 7.60 7.86 1.71
CA ILE A 34 7.54 7.55 0.28
C ILE A 34 8.88 7.88 -0.32
N VAL A 35 9.49 6.90 -0.96
CA VAL A 35 10.72 7.07 -1.72
C VAL A 35 10.36 7.02 -3.20
N ASN A 36 10.59 8.13 -3.89
CA ASN A 36 10.35 8.24 -5.33
C ASN A 36 11.72 8.29 -6.03
N GLU A 37 12.09 7.25 -6.76
CA GLU A 37 13.30 7.24 -7.57
C GLU A 37 12.96 7.47 -9.03
N HIS A 38 13.53 8.49 -9.64
CA HIS A 38 13.50 8.68 -11.08
C HIS A 38 14.56 7.77 -11.72
N ILE A 39 14.15 6.63 -12.24
CA ILE A 39 14.96 5.83 -13.15
C ILE A 39 14.58 6.21 -14.58
N GLN A 40 15.48 6.92 -15.26
CA GLN A 40 15.36 7.18 -16.68
C GLN A 40 15.66 5.91 -17.49
N ASN A 41 14.64 5.43 -18.22
CA ASN A 41 14.73 4.59 -19.42
C ASN A 41 15.61 3.32 -19.36
N VAL A 42 15.06 2.24 -18.81
CA VAL A 42 15.31 0.89 -19.34
C VAL A 42 13.96 0.20 -19.45
N GLY A 43 13.59 -0.18 -20.63
CA GLY A 43 12.32 -0.74 -21.08
C GLY A 43 11.35 -1.26 -20.01
N GLY A 44 10.25 -0.52 -19.81
CA GLY A 44 8.96 -1.05 -19.36
C GLY A 44 8.88 -1.84 -18.05
N LEU A 45 9.85 -1.81 -17.16
CA LEU A 45 9.75 -2.48 -15.85
C LEU A 45 9.13 -1.51 -14.84
N PHE A 46 7.89 -1.78 -14.45
CA PHE A 46 7.29 -1.16 -13.27
C PHE A 46 7.89 -1.83 -12.04
N MET A 47 8.59 -1.08 -11.20
CA MET A 47 9.19 -1.61 -9.98
C MET A 47 8.66 -0.87 -8.76
N CYS A 48 8.07 -1.63 -7.86
CA CYS A 48 7.65 -1.14 -6.55
C CYS A 48 8.26 -2.01 -5.47
N THR A 49 8.61 -1.40 -4.35
CA THR A 49 9.00 -2.12 -3.14
C THR A 49 8.32 -1.45 -1.96
N CYS A 50 7.69 -2.24 -1.11
CA CYS A 50 7.13 -1.78 0.15
C CYS A 50 7.78 -2.52 1.30
N ILE A 51 8.14 -1.79 2.35
CA ILE A 51 8.73 -2.33 3.57
C ILE A 51 7.90 -1.97 4.78
N THR A 52 7.84 -2.89 5.74
CA THR A 52 7.29 -2.64 7.07
C THR A 52 8.39 -2.84 8.10
N GLN A 53 8.50 -1.92 9.04
CA GLN A 53 9.54 -1.95 10.06
C GLN A 53 9.00 -1.49 11.41
N LYS A 54 9.66 -1.95 12.47
CA LYS A 54 9.47 -1.46 13.83
C LYS A 54 10.61 -0.54 14.19
N SER A 55 10.29 0.70 14.57
CA SER A 55 11.28 1.69 14.99
C SER A 55 11.81 1.41 16.42
N ALA A 56 12.90 2.08 16.79
CA ALA A 56 13.50 1.94 18.11
C ALA A 56 12.56 2.36 19.26
N ASP A 57 11.66 3.29 19.01
CA ASP A 57 10.61 3.76 19.93
C ASP A 57 9.31 2.93 19.85
N GLN A 58 9.41 1.73 19.27
CA GLN A 58 8.36 0.71 19.17
C GLN A 58 7.18 1.08 18.26
N ASN A 59 7.27 2.13 17.46
CA ASN A 59 6.27 2.43 16.43
C ASN A 59 6.46 1.57 15.18
N PHE A 60 5.38 1.28 14.48
CA PHE A 60 5.43 0.57 13.23
C PHE A 60 5.38 1.55 12.05
N LEU A 61 6.15 1.25 11.02
CA LEU A 61 6.34 2.09 9.85
C LEU A 61 6.08 1.28 8.59
N MET A 62 5.42 1.91 7.62
CA MET A 62 5.34 1.43 6.25
C MET A 62 5.97 2.45 5.33
N ALA A 63 6.84 2.01 4.43
CA ALA A 63 7.46 2.85 3.42
C ALA A 63 7.47 2.14 2.08
N ARG A 64 7.38 2.89 0.97
CA ARG A 64 7.42 2.29 -0.36
C ARG A 64 8.12 3.16 -1.38
N THR A 65 8.65 2.51 -2.43
CA THR A 65 8.96 3.13 -3.73
C THR A 65 7.80 2.91 -4.68
N MET A 66 7.62 3.82 -5.62
CA MET A 66 6.62 3.72 -6.68
C MET A 66 7.23 4.25 -7.98
N ASP A 67 7.67 3.29 -8.81
CA ASP A 67 8.38 3.59 -10.03
C ASP A 67 7.52 3.21 -11.24
N PHE A 68 7.15 4.23 -12.02
CA PHE A 68 6.41 4.07 -13.26
C PHE A 68 7.26 4.59 -14.42
N SER A 69 7.05 4.04 -15.61
CA SER A 69 7.69 4.51 -16.85
C SER A 69 7.21 5.89 -17.30
N PHE A 70 6.29 6.50 -16.60
CA PHE A 70 5.73 7.83 -16.86
C PHE A 70 5.60 8.61 -15.54
N GLU A 71 5.54 9.94 -15.65
CA GLU A 71 5.37 10.81 -14.49
C GLU A 71 3.96 10.69 -13.93
N LEU A 72 3.86 10.21 -12.68
CA LEU A 72 2.57 10.03 -12.00
C LEU A 72 1.98 11.35 -11.50
N ASP A 73 2.83 12.32 -11.15
CA ASP A 73 2.44 13.58 -10.48
C ASP A 73 1.42 13.31 -9.36
N PRO A 74 1.83 12.61 -8.29
CA PRO A 74 0.92 12.17 -7.25
C PRO A 74 0.59 13.29 -6.28
N GLU A 75 -0.63 13.24 -5.74
CA GLU A 75 -1.12 14.17 -4.73
C GLU A 75 -1.36 13.47 -3.39
N MET A 76 -1.00 14.13 -2.28
CA MET A 76 -1.40 13.69 -0.96
C MET A 76 -2.85 14.13 -0.71
N VAL A 77 -3.73 13.17 -0.50
CA VAL A 77 -5.14 13.43 -0.20
C VAL A 77 -5.48 13.09 1.24
N ASN A 78 -6.38 13.85 1.83
CA ASN A 78 -6.89 13.64 3.17
C ASN A 78 -8.43 13.53 3.11
N TYR A 79 -8.96 12.40 3.58
CA TYR A 79 -10.39 12.13 3.67
C TYR A 79 -10.85 12.18 5.13
N PRO A 80 -11.39 13.32 5.60
CA PRO A 80 -11.95 13.40 6.94
C PRO A 80 -13.29 12.64 7.02
N ILE A 81 -13.62 12.12 8.20
CA ILE A 81 -14.83 11.32 8.48
C ILE A 81 -16.11 11.92 7.87
N LYS A 82 -16.26 13.25 7.88
CA LYS A 82 -17.48 13.93 7.43
C LYS A 82 -17.61 14.10 5.90
N PHE A 83 -16.56 13.80 5.14
CA PHE A 83 -16.53 14.01 3.69
C PHE A 83 -16.49 12.72 2.87
N SER A 84 -16.57 11.59 3.52
CA SER A 84 -16.57 10.32 2.81
C SER A 84 -17.89 10.18 2.01
N LYS A 85 -17.82 10.45 0.71
CA LYS A 85 -18.84 10.03 -0.26
C LYS A 85 -18.70 8.55 -0.62
N ILE A 86 -17.77 7.86 0.04
CA ILE A 86 -17.53 6.45 -0.18
C ILE A 86 -18.62 5.71 0.56
N GLU A 87 -19.53 5.10 -0.18
CA GLU A 87 -20.46 4.15 0.37
C GLU A 87 -19.72 2.87 0.72
N SER A 88 -19.14 2.85 1.93
CA SER A 88 -18.42 1.67 2.40
C SER A 88 -19.39 0.53 2.66
N PRO A 89 -19.14 -0.67 2.16
CA PRO A 89 -19.95 -1.86 2.44
C PRO A 89 -20.03 -2.19 3.94
N LEU A 90 -19.07 -1.74 4.74
CA LEU A 90 -19.01 -1.97 6.19
C LEU A 90 -19.69 -0.88 7.03
N LYS A 91 -20.32 0.13 6.42
CA LYS A 91 -21.04 1.23 7.09
C LYS A 91 -20.21 2.02 8.13
N ARG A 92 -18.87 1.87 8.11
CA ARG A 92 -17.93 2.62 8.94
C ARG A 92 -17.14 3.55 8.06
N HIS A 93 -16.80 4.71 8.60
CA HIS A 93 -15.97 5.69 7.90
C HIS A 93 -14.91 6.22 8.85
N TYR A 94 -13.69 5.75 8.66
CA TYR A 94 -12.52 6.30 9.32
C TYR A 94 -11.94 7.43 8.47
N ALA A 95 -11.35 8.43 9.13
CA ALA A 95 -10.52 9.39 8.44
C ALA A 95 -9.24 8.70 7.98
N PHE A 96 -8.83 8.99 6.77
CA PHE A 96 -7.59 8.45 6.22
C PHE A 96 -6.89 9.47 5.31
N MET A 97 -5.61 9.22 5.07
CA MET A 97 -4.81 9.97 4.11
C MET A 97 -3.98 9.01 3.27
N GLY A 98 -3.62 9.41 2.08
CA GLY A 98 -2.81 8.58 1.21
C GLY A 98 -2.30 9.30 -0.01
N LEU A 99 -1.41 8.63 -0.72
CA LEU A 99 -0.90 9.08 -2.00
C LEU A 99 -1.84 8.66 -3.12
N SER A 100 -2.21 9.60 -3.94
CA SER A 100 -3.27 9.46 -4.92
C SER A 100 -2.91 10.09 -6.25
N LYS A 101 -3.52 9.62 -7.33
CA LYS A 101 -3.59 10.31 -8.62
C LYS A 101 -5.04 10.70 -8.90
N ASN A 102 -5.23 11.97 -9.29
CA ASN A 102 -6.53 12.42 -9.76
C ASN A 102 -6.71 12.02 -11.24
N ILE A 103 -7.67 11.13 -11.48
CA ILE A 103 -8.02 10.62 -12.82
C ILE A 103 -9.51 10.82 -13.14
N GLY A 104 -10.13 11.89 -12.61
CA GLY A 104 -11.59 12.09 -12.59
C GLY A 104 -12.23 11.66 -11.27
N GLY A 105 -11.43 11.13 -10.36
CA GLY A 105 -11.59 10.73 -8.98
C GLY A 105 -10.22 10.40 -8.43
N TYR A 106 -10.08 10.36 -7.12
CA TYR A 106 -8.79 10.02 -6.51
C TYR A 106 -8.57 8.52 -6.45
N LEU A 107 -7.54 8.05 -7.17
CA LEU A 107 -7.06 6.68 -7.13
C LEU A 107 -5.93 6.57 -6.10
N LEU A 108 -6.17 5.88 -4.99
CA LEU A 108 -5.17 5.69 -3.94
C LEU A 108 -4.27 4.48 -4.25
N ALA A 109 -2.96 4.71 -4.27
CA ALA A 109 -1.98 3.64 -4.35
C ALA A 109 -1.64 3.06 -2.96
N ASP A 110 -1.75 3.90 -1.93
CA ASP A 110 -1.43 3.58 -0.55
C ASP A 110 -2.01 4.63 0.41
N GLY A 111 -1.96 4.32 1.70
CA GLY A 111 -2.40 5.26 2.72
C GLY A 111 -2.42 4.68 4.12
N VAL A 112 -2.86 5.53 5.07
CA VAL A 112 -3.05 5.18 6.47
C VAL A 112 -4.32 5.83 7.00
N ASN A 113 -5.05 5.12 7.86
CA ASN A 113 -6.24 5.66 8.51
C ASN A 113 -5.99 6.06 9.98
N GLU A 114 -6.99 6.69 10.59
CA GLU A 114 -6.94 7.17 11.98
C GLU A 114 -6.78 6.06 13.03
N LYS A 115 -6.95 4.79 12.65
CA LYS A 115 -6.73 3.62 13.51
C LYS A 115 -5.29 3.11 13.43
N GLY A 116 -4.48 3.67 12.52
CA GLY A 116 -3.11 3.25 12.27
C GLY A 116 -3.02 2.05 11.32
N LEU A 117 -4.12 1.69 10.65
CA LEU A 117 -4.09 0.71 9.57
C LEU A 117 -3.51 1.35 8.33
N SER A 118 -2.44 0.76 7.79
CA SER A 118 -1.77 1.16 6.55
C SER A 118 -1.96 0.08 5.50
N VAL A 119 -2.21 0.48 4.26
CA VAL A 119 -2.37 -0.42 3.11
C VAL A 119 -1.66 0.17 1.91
N ALA A 120 -0.95 -0.67 1.14
CA ALA A 120 -0.39 -0.29 -0.14
C ALA A 120 -0.69 -1.36 -1.19
N ALA A 121 -0.98 -0.90 -2.41
CA ALA A 121 -1.12 -1.73 -3.60
C ALA A 121 0.15 -1.68 -4.43
N LEU A 122 0.65 -2.84 -4.87
CA LEU A 122 1.81 -2.99 -5.72
C LEU A 122 1.43 -3.77 -6.99
N TYR A 123 2.26 -3.69 -8.03
CA TYR A 123 1.99 -4.37 -9.30
C TYR A 123 2.25 -5.87 -9.21
N PHE A 124 1.28 -6.66 -9.68
CA PHE A 124 1.30 -8.12 -9.63
C PHE A 124 1.01 -8.72 -11.00
N GLU A 125 1.73 -8.24 -11.99
CA GLU A 125 1.55 -8.60 -13.40
C GLU A 125 1.77 -10.10 -13.65
N GLY A 126 0.87 -10.69 -14.45
CA GLY A 126 0.91 -12.10 -14.82
C GLY A 126 0.33 -13.07 -13.77
N TYR A 127 0.02 -12.59 -12.58
CA TYR A 127 -0.49 -13.43 -11.48
C TYR A 127 -1.87 -12.99 -10.98
N ALA A 128 -2.16 -11.68 -10.98
CA ALA A 128 -3.43 -11.17 -10.48
C ALA A 128 -4.61 -11.72 -11.27
N GLN A 129 -5.58 -12.31 -10.56
CA GLN A 129 -6.87 -12.72 -11.09
C GLN A 129 -7.99 -12.25 -10.18
N TYR A 130 -8.96 -11.56 -10.76
CA TYR A 130 -10.10 -11.00 -10.07
C TYR A 130 -11.34 -11.83 -10.32
N GLN A 131 -12.35 -11.64 -9.49
CA GLN A 131 -13.63 -12.33 -9.59
C GLN A 131 -14.48 -11.75 -10.72
N GLU A 132 -15.44 -12.53 -11.18
CA GLU A 132 -16.48 -12.03 -12.08
C GLU A 132 -17.47 -11.15 -11.31
N GLU A 133 -18.13 -10.24 -12.02
CA GLU A 133 -19.19 -9.43 -11.44
C GLU A 133 -20.31 -10.32 -10.89
N ASN A 134 -20.77 -10.02 -9.69
CA ASN A 134 -21.85 -10.73 -9.02
C ASN A 134 -22.95 -9.73 -8.62
N ASN A 135 -24.14 -9.90 -9.16
CA ASN A 135 -25.28 -9.01 -8.87
C ASN A 135 -25.80 -9.13 -7.43
N ASP A 136 -25.48 -10.23 -6.75
CA ASP A 136 -25.89 -10.49 -5.37
C ASP A 136 -24.84 -10.05 -4.33
N ALA A 137 -23.71 -9.48 -4.79
CA ALA A 137 -22.60 -9.05 -3.94
C ALA A 137 -22.20 -7.58 -4.23
N THR A 138 -21.51 -6.96 -3.29
CA THR A 138 -20.86 -5.67 -3.53
C THR A 138 -19.61 -5.90 -4.37
N ASN A 139 -19.65 -5.45 -5.62
CA ASN A 139 -18.52 -5.50 -6.51
C ASN A 139 -17.61 -4.29 -6.25
N ILE A 140 -16.33 -4.55 -6.04
CA ILE A 140 -15.31 -3.52 -5.76
C ILE A 140 -14.20 -3.67 -6.79
N GLY A 141 -13.88 -2.61 -7.52
CA GLY A 141 -12.76 -2.61 -8.44
C GLY A 141 -11.43 -2.79 -7.68
N ALA A 142 -10.52 -3.58 -8.21
CA ALA A 142 -9.22 -3.83 -7.57
C ALA A 142 -8.47 -2.53 -7.22
N HIS A 143 -8.63 -1.48 -8.02
CA HIS A 143 -8.05 -0.15 -7.79
C HIS A 143 -8.70 0.63 -6.64
N GLU A 144 -9.89 0.24 -6.18
CA GLU A 144 -10.62 0.89 -5.10
C GLU A 144 -10.32 0.27 -3.72
N VAL A 145 -9.70 -0.90 -3.69
CA VAL A 145 -9.48 -1.71 -2.47
C VAL A 145 -8.79 -0.92 -1.37
N VAL A 146 -7.71 -0.19 -1.68
CA VAL A 146 -6.98 0.61 -0.68
C VAL A 146 -7.91 1.61 -0.01
N GLN A 147 -8.70 2.33 -0.78
CA GLN A 147 -9.63 3.34 -0.29
C GLN A 147 -10.72 2.74 0.60
N PHE A 148 -11.30 1.61 0.19
CA PHE A 148 -12.35 0.95 0.96
C PHE A 148 -11.82 0.36 2.27
N ILE A 149 -10.66 -0.27 2.26
CA ILE A 149 -10.04 -0.79 3.49
C ILE A 149 -9.72 0.34 4.46
N LEU A 150 -9.08 1.41 4.00
CA LEU A 150 -8.75 2.55 4.86
C LEU A 150 -10.00 3.24 5.44
N ALA A 151 -11.08 3.32 4.68
CA ALA A 151 -12.33 3.90 5.13
C ALA A 151 -13.08 3.03 6.15
N SER A 152 -12.96 1.70 6.09
CA SER A 152 -13.88 0.81 6.79
C SER A 152 -13.24 -0.16 7.78
N CYS A 153 -11.95 -0.46 7.68
CA CYS A 153 -11.25 -1.40 8.53
C CYS A 153 -10.42 -0.70 9.60
N SER A 154 -10.36 -1.27 10.80
CA SER A 154 -9.61 -0.70 11.93
C SER A 154 -8.27 -1.38 12.17
N ASN A 155 -8.08 -2.60 11.68
CA ASN A 155 -6.91 -3.44 11.90
C ASN A 155 -6.71 -4.42 10.74
N ALA A 156 -5.62 -5.18 10.78
CA ALA A 156 -5.24 -6.12 9.74
C ALA A 156 -6.25 -7.27 9.58
N GLU A 157 -6.82 -7.78 10.66
CA GLU A 157 -7.82 -8.85 10.61
C GLU A 157 -9.08 -8.40 9.86
N GLU A 158 -9.62 -7.21 10.15
CA GLU A 158 -10.75 -6.64 9.42
C GLU A 158 -10.43 -6.43 7.93
N ALA A 159 -9.19 -6.03 7.60
CA ALA A 159 -8.75 -5.87 6.23
C ALA A 159 -8.68 -7.23 5.49
N ILE A 160 -8.19 -8.29 6.15
CA ILE A 160 -8.22 -9.66 5.58
C ILE A 160 -9.66 -10.11 5.34
N GLN A 161 -10.56 -9.91 6.32
CA GLN A 161 -11.96 -10.27 6.18
C GLN A 161 -12.65 -9.49 5.04
N PHE A 162 -12.23 -8.25 4.78
CA PHE A 162 -12.69 -7.49 3.62
C PHE A 162 -12.39 -8.23 2.31
N PHE A 163 -11.17 -8.73 2.10
CA PHE A 163 -10.82 -9.50 0.90
C PHE A 163 -11.57 -10.81 0.76
N VAL A 164 -11.89 -11.45 1.88
CA VAL A 164 -12.60 -12.74 1.89
C VAL A 164 -14.11 -12.57 1.61
N THR A 165 -14.67 -11.44 2.03
CA THR A 165 -16.14 -11.23 2.00
C THR A 165 -16.60 -10.35 0.85
N GLN A 166 -15.74 -9.51 0.28
CA GLN A 166 -16.10 -8.65 -0.83
C GLN A 166 -15.75 -9.27 -2.19
N ASN A 167 -16.50 -8.93 -3.21
CA ASN A 167 -16.25 -9.38 -4.57
C ASN A 167 -15.31 -8.41 -5.28
N ILE A 168 -14.02 -8.74 -5.35
CA ILE A 168 -13.02 -7.87 -6.00
C ILE A 168 -12.98 -8.20 -7.48
N ILE A 169 -13.34 -7.23 -8.32
CA ILE A 169 -13.53 -7.39 -9.76
C ILE A 169 -12.49 -6.65 -10.61
N ALA A 170 -12.36 -7.10 -11.85
CA ALA A 170 -11.55 -6.47 -12.87
C ALA A 170 -12.25 -5.22 -13.42
N VAL A 171 -11.72 -4.03 -13.13
CA VAL A 171 -12.20 -2.78 -13.72
C VAL A 171 -11.09 -2.14 -14.52
N LYS A 172 -11.33 -1.92 -15.81
CA LYS A 172 -10.39 -1.22 -16.67
C LYS A 172 -10.39 0.26 -16.33
N LEU A 173 -9.22 0.82 -16.10
CA LEU A 173 -9.04 2.25 -15.90
C LEU A 173 -8.71 2.93 -17.23
N ASP A 174 -9.52 3.87 -17.66
CA ASP A 174 -9.31 4.59 -18.93
C ASP A 174 -7.95 5.29 -18.96
N TYR A 175 -7.53 5.86 -17.84
CA TYR A 175 -6.23 6.53 -17.70
C TYR A 175 -5.03 5.59 -17.95
N LEU A 176 -5.11 4.33 -17.51
CA LEU A 176 -4.05 3.34 -17.70
C LEU A 176 -4.25 2.50 -18.97
N GLY A 177 -5.46 2.47 -19.52
CA GLY A 177 -5.84 1.62 -20.64
C GLY A 177 -5.91 0.12 -20.33
N VAL A 178 -5.71 -0.26 -19.06
CA VAL A 178 -5.69 -1.65 -18.59
C VAL A 178 -6.41 -1.81 -17.24
N VAL A 179 -6.70 -3.05 -16.89
CA VAL A 179 -7.04 -3.44 -15.50
C VAL A 179 -5.73 -3.50 -14.74
N PRO A 180 -5.53 -2.71 -13.66
CA PRO A 180 -4.29 -2.77 -12.91
C PRO A 180 -4.17 -4.13 -12.18
N PRO A 181 -3.12 -4.92 -12.49
CA PRO A 181 -2.87 -6.16 -11.76
C PRO A 181 -2.21 -5.82 -10.43
N LEU A 182 -2.91 -6.06 -9.32
CA LEU A 182 -2.48 -5.61 -7.99
C LEU A 182 -2.44 -6.75 -6.98
N HIS A 183 -1.55 -6.62 -6.01
CA HIS A 183 -1.57 -7.30 -4.73
C HIS A 183 -1.30 -6.27 -3.62
N TRP A 184 -1.55 -6.63 -2.38
CA TRP A 184 -1.59 -5.66 -1.29
C TRP A 184 -0.73 -6.08 -0.12
N ILE A 185 -0.12 -5.08 0.53
CA ILE A 185 0.52 -5.22 1.83
C ILE A 185 -0.28 -4.40 2.85
N ILE A 186 -0.50 -5.00 4.01
CA ILE A 186 -1.25 -4.46 5.12
C ILE A 186 -0.33 -4.40 6.34
N LEU A 187 -0.43 -3.33 7.11
CA LEU A 187 0.24 -3.17 8.40
C LEU A 187 -0.70 -2.44 9.35
N ASP A 188 -0.90 -2.95 10.55
CA ASP A 188 -1.69 -2.25 11.55
C ASP A 188 -0.84 -1.68 12.72
N SER A 189 -1.52 -1.01 13.64
CA SER A 189 -0.91 -0.35 14.79
C SER A 189 -0.29 -1.31 15.82
N THR A 190 -0.62 -2.60 15.76
CA THR A 190 -0.03 -3.65 16.63
C THR A 190 1.23 -4.25 16.01
N GLY A 191 1.47 -3.99 14.72
CA GLY A 191 2.57 -4.53 13.94
C GLY A 191 2.23 -5.80 13.19
N GLU A 192 0.98 -6.23 13.21
CA GLU A 192 0.52 -7.30 12.34
C GLU A 192 0.61 -6.85 10.89
N SER A 193 1.31 -7.63 10.07
CA SER A 193 1.53 -7.35 8.66
C SER A 193 1.20 -8.56 7.82
N TYR A 194 0.42 -8.34 6.78
CA TYR A 194 -0.02 -9.40 5.86
C TYR A 194 0.13 -8.95 4.41
N ILE A 195 0.30 -9.94 3.55
CA ILE A 195 0.25 -9.79 2.10
C ILE A 195 -0.98 -10.51 1.59
N VAL A 196 -1.73 -9.86 0.71
CA VAL A 196 -2.91 -10.44 0.08
C VAL A 196 -2.72 -10.45 -1.41
N GLU A 197 -2.84 -11.63 -1.99
CA GLU A 197 -2.74 -11.91 -3.42
C GLU A 197 -4.04 -12.54 -3.92
N LEU A 198 -4.61 -11.98 -4.98
CA LEU A 198 -5.74 -12.60 -5.68
C LEU A 198 -5.21 -13.31 -6.91
N THR A 199 -5.25 -14.64 -6.88
CA THR A 199 -4.70 -15.50 -7.93
C THR A 199 -5.76 -16.43 -8.50
N LYS A 200 -5.37 -17.28 -9.43
CA LYS A 200 -6.25 -18.35 -9.93
C LYS A 200 -6.71 -19.36 -8.87
N TYR A 201 -6.12 -19.31 -7.70
CA TYR A 201 -6.50 -20.16 -6.56
C TYR A 201 -7.44 -19.44 -5.57
N GLY A 202 -7.78 -18.19 -5.85
CA GLY A 202 -8.61 -17.34 -5.00
C GLY A 202 -7.82 -16.33 -4.20
N VAL A 203 -8.32 -16.00 -3.01
CA VAL A 203 -7.68 -15.07 -2.08
C VAL A 203 -6.62 -15.81 -1.29
N GLU A 204 -5.36 -15.45 -1.48
CA GLU A 204 -4.21 -15.99 -0.75
C GLU A 204 -3.72 -14.92 0.24
N VAL A 205 -3.61 -15.30 1.51
CA VAL A 205 -3.19 -14.42 2.60
C VAL A 205 -1.93 -14.97 3.24
N HIS A 206 -0.88 -14.16 3.29
CA HIS A 206 0.41 -14.54 3.85
C HIS A 206 0.79 -13.60 4.99
N GLU A 207 1.21 -14.15 6.13
CA GLU A 207 1.84 -13.35 7.19
C GLU A 207 3.19 -12.80 6.66
N ASN A 208 3.36 -11.48 6.72
CA ASN A 208 4.57 -10.82 6.19
C ASN A 208 5.72 -10.85 7.21
N LYS A 209 6.34 -12.01 7.39
CA LYS A 209 7.43 -12.20 8.37
C LYS A 209 8.73 -11.48 8.04
N ILE A 210 8.95 -11.19 6.75
CA ILE A 210 10.18 -10.53 6.30
C ILE A 210 10.04 -9.01 6.20
N GLY A 211 8.82 -8.49 6.36
CA GLY A 211 8.56 -7.06 6.31
C GLY A 211 8.71 -6.43 4.93
N VAL A 212 8.63 -7.20 3.84
CA VAL A 212 8.85 -6.70 2.47
C VAL A 212 7.83 -7.28 1.51
N LEU A 213 7.31 -6.45 0.60
CA LEU A 213 6.60 -6.84 -0.60
C LEU A 213 7.21 -6.10 -1.79
N THR A 214 7.44 -6.82 -2.89
CA THR A 214 7.82 -6.25 -4.19
C THR A 214 6.74 -6.56 -5.23
N ASN A 215 7.05 -6.49 -6.51
CA ASN A 215 6.14 -6.89 -7.59
C ASN A 215 6.15 -8.41 -7.78
N SER A 216 5.59 -8.88 -8.93
CA SER A 216 5.66 -10.30 -9.33
C SER A 216 7.08 -10.86 -9.27
N PRO A 217 7.24 -12.17 -9.01
CA PRO A 217 6.22 -13.21 -8.83
C PRO A 217 5.46 -13.13 -7.49
N ASN A 218 4.71 -14.21 -7.13
CA ASN A 218 3.99 -14.28 -5.87
C ASN A 218 4.92 -14.32 -4.63
N TYR A 219 4.38 -14.00 -3.47
CA TYR A 219 5.13 -13.86 -2.23
C TYR A 219 5.89 -15.13 -1.84
N GLU A 220 5.32 -16.31 -2.00
CA GLU A 220 5.99 -17.56 -1.69
C GLU A 220 7.22 -17.84 -2.57
N TRP A 221 7.15 -17.42 -3.83
CA TRP A 221 8.32 -17.49 -4.70
C TRP A 221 9.45 -16.61 -4.16
N HIS A 222 9.15 -15.39 -3.71
CA HIS A 222 10.13 -14.49 -3.13
C HIS A 222 10.76 -15.08 -1.86
N LEU A 223 9.95 -15.68 -0.97
CA LEU A 223 10.46 -16.36 0.21
C LEU A 223 11.41 -17.53 -0.15
N THR A 224 11.06 -18.27 -1.19
CA THR A 224 11.90 -19.37 -1.68
C THR A 224 13.19 -18.84 -2.29
N ASN A 225 13.11 -17.78 -3.10
CA ASN A 225 14.27 -17.15 -3.73
C ASN A 225 15.25 -16.58 -2.71
N LEU A 226 14.76 -16.01 -1.61
CA LEU A 226 15.61 -15.50 -0.53
C LEU A 226 16.55 -16.55 0.06
N ARG A 227 16.22 -17.84 -0.03
CA ARG A 227 17.10 -18.92 0.44
C ARG A 227 18.42 -18.97 -0.32
N ASN A 228 18.49 -18.44 -1.53
CA ASN A 228 19.71 -18.34 -2.32
C ASN A 228 20.70 -17.31 -1.75
N TYR A 229 20.23 -16.43 -0.86
CA TYR A 229 21.00 -15.35 -0.27
C TYR A 229 21.30 -15.56 1.21
N ILE A 230 21.08 -16.78 1.73
CA ILE A 230 21.45 -17.17 3.10
C ILE A 230 22.99 -17.08 3.20
N GLY A 231 23.47 -16.24 4.10
CA GLY A 231 24.90 -16.00 4.30
C GLY A 231 25.43 -14.72 3.65
N MET A 232 24.57 -13.94 2.99
CA MET A 232 24.95 -12.56 2.64
C MET A 232 25.09 -11.74 3.92
N ASP A 233 26.24 -11.15 4.11
CA ASP A 233 26.53 -10.22 5.21
C ASP A 233 26.33 -8.79 4.71
N PRO A 234 25.65 -7.89 5.46
CA PRO A 234 25.56 -6.48 5.11
C PRO A 234 26.89 -5.74 5.21
N HIS A 235 27.90 -6.38 5.79
CA HIS A 235 29.26 -5.83 5.87
C HIS A 235 30.06 -6.34 4.67
N GLN A 236 30.48 -5.45 3.79
CA GLN A 236 31.45 -5.76 2.76
C GLN A 236 32.75 -6.22 3.43
N VAL A 237 33.19 -7.44 3.11
CA VAL A 237 34.55 -7.87 3.47
C VAL A 237 35.47 -7.16 2.50
N GLU A 238 36.36 -6.26 3.03
CA GLU A 238 37.38 -5.62 2.27
C GLU A 238 38.42 -6.62 1.72
#